data_96dfba65f0aebd34d7abc2f485766b3b
#
_entry.id   96dfba65f0aebd34d7abc2f485766b3b
#
_cell.length_a   1.000
_cell.length_b   1.000
_cell.length_c   1.000
_cell.angle_alpha   90.00
_cell.angle_beta   90.00
_cell.angle_gamma   90.00
#
_symmetry.space_group_name_H-M   'P 1'
#
loop_
_entity.id
_entity.type
_entity.pdbx_description
1 polymer ?
#
loop_
_entity_poly.entity_id
_entity_poly.type
_entity_poly.pdbx_seq_one_letter_code
_entity_poly.pdbx_strand_id
1 'polypeptide(L)'
;MLKYISNTAHYKDVLSRVQSVKNMLWIGTADIKDLYIEVGKEKKPFLALIAKLIRRGVKVRLIHAKEPGPNFREDFDKYPVLYDRLERVLCLRVHFKMLVFDCKEVYIGSVNLTDAGIGMKTDNKRNFEAGILTDDPEIVEYAMNQFDEVWMGKFCKTCKRREFCPDPIA
;
A
#
# COMPACT_ATOMS: atom_id res chain seq x y z
N MET A 1 12.48 1.22 17.47
CA MET A 1 13.25 0.61 16.32
C MET A 1 13.32 1.63 15.19
N LEU A 2 14.47 1.81 14.56
CA LEU A 2 14.63 2.60 13.34
C LEU A 2 15.50 1.78 12.38
N LYS A 3 14.96 1.41 11.22
CA LYS A 3 15.66 0.55 10.26
C LYS A 3 15.63 1.21 8.88
N TYR A 4 16.83 1.39 8.30
CA TYR A 4 16.96 1.78 6.89
C TYR A 4 16.69 0.58 6.00
N ILE A 5 15.83 0.77 5.01
CA ILE A 5 15.41 -0.27 4.07
C ILE A 5 15.91 0.11 2.68
N SER A 6 16.59 -0.80 2.01
CA SER A 6 17.10 -0.59 0.66
C SER A 6 16.83 -1.78 -0.24
N ASN A 7 16.52 -1.49 -1.49
CA ASN A 7 16.40 -2.46 -2.59
C ASN A 7 15.59 -3.72 -2.21
N THR A 8 16.19 -4.92 -2.23
CA THR A 8 15.51 -6.19 -1.92
C THR A 8 15.01 -6.32 -0.48
N ALA A 9 15.51 -5.50 0.45
CA ALA A 9 15.01 -5.48 1.82
C ALA A 9 13.55 -5.02 1.89
N HIS A 10 13.05 -4.25 0.92
CA HIS A 10 11.63 -3.90 0.83
C HIS A 10 10.74 -5.14 0.74
N TYR A 11 11.12 -6.11 -0.04
CA TYR A 11 10.41 -7.37 -0.13
C TYR A 11 10.53 -8.19 1.16
N LYS A 12 11.77 -8.38 1.65
CA LYS A 12 12.05 -9.26 2.78
C LYS A 12 11.53 -8.71 4.11
N ASP A 13 11.73 -7.42 4.37
CA ASP A 13 11.50 -6.83 5.69
C ASP A 13 10.19 -6.05 5.78
N VAL A 14 9.69 -5.50 4.67
CA VAL A 14 8.47 -4.68 4.66
C VAL A 14 7.25 -5.51 4.25
N LEU A 15 7.28 -6.15 3.07
CA LEU A 15 6.14 -6.95 2.62
C LEU A 15 5.87 -8.18 3.50
N SER A 16 6.91 -8.79 4.07
CA SER A 16 6.71 -9.90 5.02
C SER A 16 5.92 -9.48 6.25
N ARG A 17 6.03 -8.22 6.69
CA ARG A 17 5.26 -7.70 7.83
C ARG A 17 3.76 -7.62 7.54
N VAL A 18 3.37 -7.42 6.30
CA VAL A 18 1.95 -7.44 5.92
C VAL A 18 1.28 -8.75 6.34
N GLN A 19 1.99 -9.87 6.26
CA GLN A 19 1.44 -11.18 6.66
C GLN A 19 1.16 -11.29 8.16
N SER A 20 1.88 -10.52 8.99
CA SER A 20 1.79 -10.57 10.45
C SER A 20 0.80 -9.56 11.05
N VAL A 21 0.19 -8.71 10.24
CA VAL A 21 -0.81 -7.72 10.68
C VAL A 21 -2.01 -8.43 11.31
N LYS A 22 -2.47 -7.89 12.44
CA LYS A 22 -3.55 -8.50 13.23
C LYS A 22 -4.86 -7.70 13.19
N ASN A 23 -4.77 -6.37 13.13
CA ASN A 23 -5.94 -5.50 13.29
C ASN A 23 -6.15 -4.55 12.12
N MET A 24 -5.08 -3.86 11.67
CA MET A 24 -5.22 -2.76 10.72
C MET A 24 -4.00 -2.65 9.81
N LEU A 25 -4.26 -2.53 8.51
CA LEU A 25 -3.25 -2.25 7.49
C LEU A 25 -3.68 -1.04 6.66
N TRP A 26 -2.90 0.03 6.68
CA TRP A 26 -3.08 1.16 5.79
C TRP A 26 -2.01 1.16 4.72
N ILE A 27 -2.41 1.34 3.48
CA ILE A 27 -1.55 1.29 2.30
C ILE A 27 -1.71 2.58 1.53
N GLY A 28 -0.64 3.36 1.43
CA GLY A 28 -0.56 4.53 0.56
C GLY A 28 0.49 4.31 -0.52
N THR A 29 0.12 4.49 -1.79
CA THR A 29 1.04 4.32 -2.93
C THR A 29 0.59 5.16 -4.11
N ALA A 30 1.54 5.70 -4.88
CA ALA A 30 1.17 6.43 -6.09
C ALA A 30 0.75 5.46 -7.22
N ASP A 31 1.40 4.33 -7.32
CA ASP A 31 1.12 3.30 -8.34
C ASP A 31 0.98 1.93 -7.66
N ILE A 32 -0.01 1.18 -8.10
CA ILE A 32 -0.22 -0.21 -7.68
C ILE A 32 -0.45 -1.07 -8.91
N LYS A 33 0.23 -2.20 -8.96
CA LYS A 33 0.12 -3.18 -10.05
C LYS A 33 -0.13 -4.56 -9.50
N ASP A 34 -0.34 -5.50 -10.41
CA ASP A 34 -0.34 -6.92 -10.10
C ASP A 34 1.04 -7.31 -9.55
N LEU A 35 1.10 -7.46 -8.26
CA LEU A 35 2.28 -7.80 -7.49
C LEU A 35 2.12 -9.22 -6.98
N TYR A 36 3.15 -10.04 -7.19
CA TYR A 36 3.18 -11.42 -6.69
C TYR A 36 4.16 -11.54 -5.53
N ILE A 37 3.74 -12.24 -4.51
CA ILE A 37 4.53 -12.50 -3.29
C ILE A 37 4.68 -14.01 -3.07
N GLU A 38 5.75 -14.37 -2.39
CA GLU A 38 5.95 -15.74 -1.92
C GLU A 38 5.20 -15.95 -0.60
N VAL A 39 4.27 -16.92 -0.60
CA VAL A 39 3.56 -17.38 0.59
C VAL A 39 3.88 -18.87 0.75
N GLY A 40 4.82 -19.18 1.65
CA GLY A 40 5.39 -20.52 1.75
C GLY A 40 6.22 -20.86 0.49
N LYS A 41 5.82 -21.90 -0.24
CA LYS A 41 6.47 -22.32 -1.50
C LYS A 41 5.76 -21.86 -2.78
N GLU A 42 4.67 -21.09 -2.62
CA GLU A 42 3.83 -20.66 -3.75
C GLU A 42 3.95 -19.16 -3.99
N LYS A 43 3.95 -18.78 -5.27
CA LYS A 43 3.77 -17.37 -5.67
C LYS A 43 2.28 -17.08 -5.79
N LYS A 44 1.81 -16.06 -5.06
CA LYS A 44 0.42 -15.63 -5.08
C LYS A 44 0.33 -14.12 -5.31
N PRO A 45 -0.76 -13.64 -5.93
CA PRO A 45 -1.02 -12.20 -6.00
C PRO A 45 -1.01 -11.58 -4.61
N PHE A 46 -0.46 -10.38 -4.47
CA PHE A 46 -0.53 -9.61 -3.23
C PHE A 46 -1.99 -9.42 -2.76
N LEU A 47 -2.91 -9.28 -3.70
CA LEU A 47 -4.34 -9.19 -3.42
C LEU A 47 -4.89 -10.44 -2.73
N ALA A 48 -4.33 -11.63 -2.98
CA ALA A 48 -4.70 -12.85 -2.25
C ALA A 48 -4.36 -12.74 -0.76
N LEU A 49 -3.19 -12.13 -0.43
CA LEU A 49 -2.83 -11.87 0.96
C LEU A 49 -3.77 -10.85 1.59
N ILE A 50 -4.08 -9.77 0.89
CA ILE A 50 -5.03 -8.74 1.38
C ILE A 50 -6.40 -9.38 1.63
N ALA A 51 -6.92 -10.17 0.71
CA ALA A 51 -8.18 -10.90 0.89
C ALA A 51 -8.14 -11.84 2.10
N LYS A 52 -7.03 -12.55 2.32
CA LYS A 52 -6.83 -13.42 3.49
C LYS A 52 -6.85 -12.62 4.80
N LEU A 53 -6.18 -11.47 4.85
CA LEU A 53 -6.18 -10.59 6.03
C LEU A 53 -7.59 -10.09 6.34
N ILE A 54 -8.31 -9.63 5.34
CA ILE A 54 -9.69 -9.14 5.49
C ILE A 54 -10.62 -10.24 6.01
N ARG A 55 -10.51 -11.48 5.50
CA ARG A 55 -11.28 -12.63 6.00
C ARG A 55 -10.98 -12.94 7.46
N ARG A 56 -9.77 -12.63 7.93
CA ARG A 56 -9.36 -12.77 9.35
C ARG A 56 -9.82 -11.60 10.22
N GLY A 57 -10.51 -10.61 9.68
CA GLY A 57 -11.01 -9.45 10.42
C GLY A 57 -10.09 -8.23 10.40
N VAL A 58 -8.97 -8.27 9.66
CA VAL A 58 -8.10 -7.10 9.51
C VAL A 58 -8.81 -6.02 8.68
N LYS A 59 -8.81 -4.79 9.17
CA LYS A 59 -9.29 -3.63 8.41
C LYS A 59 -8.18 -3.13 7.50
N VAL A 60 -8.45 -3.09 6.19
CA VAL A 60 -7.47 -2.66 5.20
C VAL A 60 -7.98 -1.41 4.49
N ARG A 61 -7.17 -0.34 4.49
CA ARG A 61 -7.37 0.89 3.74
C ARG A 61 -6.31 1.05 2.68
N LEU A 62 -6.71 1.40 1.47
CA LEU A 62 -5.82 1.64 0.33
C LEU A 62 -6.09 3.01 -0.28
N ILE A 63 -5.06 3.85 -0.33
CA ILE A 63 -5.05 5.07 -1.14
C ILE A 63 -4.06 4.88 -2.29
N HIS A 64 -4.50 5.16 -3.51
CA HIS A 64 -3.63 5.13 -4.69
C HIS A 64 -3.96 6.26 -5.66
N ALA A 65 -2.98 6.64 -6.49
CA ALA A 65 -3.12 7.79 -7.39
C ALA A 65 -3.53 7.39 -8.80
N LYS A 66 -3.12 6.23 -9.28
CA LYS A 66 -3.39 5.75 -10.63
C LYS A 66 -4.43 4.65 -10.63
N GLU A 67 -5.28 4.66 -11.63
CA GLU A 67 -6.16 3.53 -11.91
C GLU A 67 -5.31 2.31 -12.28
N PRO A 68 -5.51 1.16 -11.61
CA PRO A 68 -4.73 -0.03 -11.89
C PRO A 68 -5.02 -0.61 -13.28
N GLY A 69 -4.00 -1.26 -13.84
CA GLY A 69 -4.10 -1.92 -15.13
C GLY A 69 -4.97 -3.19 -15.13
N PRO A 70 -5.20 -3.79 -16.33
CA PRO A 70 -6.11 -4.92 -16.50
C PRO A 70 -5.71 -6.15 -15.68
N ASN A 71 -4.42 -6.46 -15.57
CA ASN A 71 -3.95 -7.63 -14.80
C ASN A 71 -4.29 -7.51 -13.30
N PHE A 72 -4.14 -6.30 -12.73
CA PHE A 72 -4.55 -6.04 -11.35
C PHE A 72 -6.05 -6.25 -11.18
N ARG A 73 -6.87 -5.78 -12.13
CA ARG A 73 -8.33 -5.94 -12.10
C ARG A 73 -8.73 -7.40 -12.19
N GLU A 74 -8.08 -8.16 -13.07
CA GLU A 74 -8.31 -9.61 -13.20
C GLU A 74 -7.99 -10.35 -11.90
N ASP A 75 -6.88 -10.02 -11.24
CA ASP A 75 -6.57 -10.60 -9.94
C ASP A 75 -7.52 -10.13 -8.84
N PHE A 76 -7.96 -8.87 -8.87
CA PHE A 76 -8.93 -8.31 -7.92
C PHE A 76 -10.27 -9.06 -8.01
N ASP A 77 -10.74 -9.35 -9.21
CA ASP A 77 -12.01 -10.04 -9.47
C ASP A 77 -12.04 -11.48 -8.94
N LYS A 78 -10.86 -12.09 -8.75
CA LYS A 78 -10.74 -13.44 -8.15
C LYS A 78 -11.09 -13.47 -6.65
N TYR A 79 -11.16 -12.30 -5.99
CA TYR A 79 -11.38 -12.19 -4.56
C TYR A 79 -12.57 -11.28 -4.23
N PRO A 80 -13.82 -11.78 -4.30
CA PRO A 80 -15.03 -10.96 -4.08
C PRO A 80 -15.03 -10.18 -2.77
N VAL A 81 -14.39 -10.69 -1.71
CA VAL A 81 -14.27 -10.01 -0.42
C VAL A 81 -13.59 -8.63 -0.52
N LEU A 82 -12.80 -8.39 -1.56
CA LEU A 82 -12.16 -7.10 -1.79
C LEU A 82 -13.18 -6.03 -2.20
N TYR A 83 -14.21 -6.39 -2.97
CA TYR A 83 -15.29 -5.45 -3.31
C TYR A 83 -16.08 -5.02 -2.08
N ASP A 84 -16.35 -5.95 -1.19
CA ASP A 84 -17.22 -5.71 -0.04
C ASP A 84 -16.50 -5.03 1.13
N ARG A 85 -15.21 -5.31 1.31
CA ARG A 85 -14.52 -5.03 2.57
C ARG A 85 -13.15 -4.34 2.45
N LEU A 86 -12.58 -4.20 1.25
CA LEU A 86 -11.41 -3.34 1.07
C LEU A 86 -11.88 -1.89 0.98
N GLU A 87 -11.52 -1.08 1.97
CA GLU A 87 -11.75 0.35 1.92
C GLU A 87 -10.72 1.01 0.97
N ARG A 88 -11.19 1.73 -0.06
CA ARG A 88 -10.32 2.25 -1.12
C ARG A 88 -10.70 3.67 -1.51
N VAL A 89 -9.69 4.52 -1.64
CA VAL A 89 -9.79 5.90 -2.15
C VAL A 89 -8.77 6.09 -3.26
N LEU A 90 -9.20 6.69 -4.38
CA LEU A 90 -8.33 7.11 -5.46
C LEU A 90 -8.12 8.62 -5.39
N CYS A 91 -6.87 9.05 -5.22
CA CYS A 91 -6.51 10.45 -5.19
C CYS A 91 -5.31 10.73 -6.10
N LEU A 92 -5.53 11.46 -7.19
CA LEU A 92 -4.53 11.77 -8.21
C LEU A 92 -3.30 12.55 -7.69
N ARG A 93 -3.40 13.11 -6.49
CA ARG A 93 -2.32 13.89 -5.86
C ARG A 93 -1.44 13.09 -4.93
N VAL A 94 -1.81 11.84 -4.62
CA VAL A 94 -1.01 10.99 -3.73
C VAL A 94 0.29 10.61 -4.40
N HIS A 95 1.39 10.94 -3.74
CA HIS A 95 2.73 10.54 -4.15
C HIS A 95 3.54 9.92 -3.00
N PHE A 96 3.04 9.93 -1.78
CA PHE A 96 3.65 9.20 -0.69
C PHE A 96 3.57 7.69 -0.91
N LYS A 97 4.53 6.96 -0.38
CA LYS A 97 4.54 5.50 -0.30
C LYS A 97 4.74 5.14 1.15
N MET A 98 3.68 4.63 1.77
CA MET A 98 3.71 4.25 3.17
C MET A 98 2.86 3.02 3.44
N LEU A 99 3.27 2.26 4.42
CA LEU A 99 2.51 1.15 4.99
C LEU A 99 2.46 1.33 6.50
N VAL A 100 1.26 1.38 7.07
CA VAL A 100 1.05 1.42 8.52
C VAL A 100 0.55 0.06 9.00
N PHE A 101 1.26 -0.52 9.96
CA PHE A 101 0.99 -1.85 10.49
C PHE A 101 0.46 -1.73 11.92
N ASP A 102 -0.79 -2.12 12.13
CA ASP A 102 -1.48 -2.17 13.44
C ASP A 102 -1.41 -0.85 14.25
N CYS A 103 -1.24 0.31 13.58
CA CYS A 103 -1.01 1.62 14.21
C CYS A 103 0.23 1.67 15.13
N LYS A 104 1.18 0.78 14.94
CA LYS A 104 2.37 0.62 15.80
C LYS A 104 3.68 0.78 15.07
N GLU A 105 3.70 0.47 13.80
CA GLU A 105 4.88 0.59 12.94
C GLU A 105 4.49 1.27 11.63
N VAL A 106 5.42 1.98 11.04
CA VAL A 106 5.25 2.57 9.71
C VAL A 106 6.49 2.36 8.85
N TYR A 107 6.24 1.97 7.60
CA TYR A 107 7.21 2.11 6.52
C TYR A 107 6.91 3.36 5.73
N ILE A 108 7.93 4.16 5.43
CA ILE A 108 7.87 5.34 4.55
C ILE A 108 9.05 5.27 3.61
N GLY A 109 8.80 5.43 2.31
CA GLY A 109 9.89 5.35 1.34
C GLY A 109 9.51 5.72 -0.08
N SER A 110 10.36 5.29 -1.00
CA SER A 110 10.22 5.57 -2.43
C SER A 110 9.41 4.51 -3.19
N VAL A 111 9.19 3.33 -2.61
CA VAL A 111 8.67 2.14 -3.30
C VAL A 111 7.18 2.21 -3.56
N ASN A 112 6.81 2.22 -4.84
CA ASN A 112 5.44 1.87 -5.23
C ASN A 112 5.21 0.35 -5.10
N LEU A 113 3.96 -0.06 -4.90
CA LEU A 113 3.58 -1.47 -4.87
C LEU A 113 3.56 -2.07 -6.29
N THR A 114 4.75 -2.24 -6.83
CA THR A 114 5.02 -2.83 -8.15
C THR A 114 6.20 -3.78 -8.06
N ASP A 115 6.28 -4.78 -8.93
CA ASP A 115 7.40 -5.74 -8.92
C ASP A 115 8.78 -5.10 -9.05
N ALA A 116 8.87 -4.00 -9.80
CA ALA A 116 10.12 -3.28 -9.97
C ALA A 116 10.54 -2.54 -8.70
N GLY A 117 9.57 -1.98 -7.96
CA GLY A 117 9.82 -1.22 -6.75
C GLY A 117 10.23 -2.11 -5.58
N ILE A 118 9.58 -3.24 -5.39
CA ILE A 118 9.81 -4.10 -4.22
C ILE A 118 10.98 -5.08 -4.35
N GLY A 119 11.72 -5.02 -5.46
CA GLY A 119 12.94 -5.83 -5.62
C GLY A 119 12.73 -7.27 -6.09
N MET A 120 11.57 -7.61 -6.64
CA MET A 120 11.32 -8.95 -7.19
C MET A 120 11.93 -9.19 -8.57
N LYS A 121 12.27 -8.12 -9.30
CA LYS A 121 12.96 -8.24 -10.57
C LYS A 121 14.44 -8.56 -10.40
N THR A 122 15.05 -9.12 -11.44
CA THR A 122 16.49 -9.38 -11.48
C THR A 122 17.29 -8.11 -11.25
N ASP A 123 18.51 -8.23 -10.75
CA ASP A 123 19.41 -7.12 -10.38
C ASP A 123 19.53 -6.03 -11.46
N ASN A 124 19.48 -6.42 -12.73
CA ASN A 124 19.60 -5.50 -13.86
C ASN A 124 18.31 -4.77 -14.25
N LYS A 125 17.16 -5.10 -13.65
CA LYS A 125 15.83 -4.57 -14.01
C LYS A 125 15.08 -3.93 -12.87
N ARG A 126 15.57 -4.04 -11.63
CA ARG A 126 14.93 -3.43 -10.46
C ARG A 126 15.36 -1.98 -10.28
N ASN A 127 14.48 -1.19 -9.69
CA ASN A 127 14.83 0.17 -9.27
C ASN A 127 15.76 0.13 -8.04
N PHE A 128 16.54 1.18 -7.87
CA PHE A 128 17.18 1.49 -6.59
C PHE A 128 16.17 2.24 -5.72
N GLU A 129 15.85 1.67 -4.58
CA GLU A 129 14.80 2.18 -3.70
C GLU A 129 15.33 2.32 -2.27
N ALA A 130 14.79 3.29 -1.55
CA ALA A 130 15.14 3.54 -0.16
C ALA A 130 13.91 3.85 0.67
N GLY A 131 13.98 3.57 1.97
CA GLY A 131 12.92 3.86 2.92
C GLY A 131 13.35 3.67 4.36
N ILE A 132 12.44 3.96 5.25
CA ILE A 132 12.59 3.80 6.69
C ILE A 132 11.43 2.96 7.21
N LEU A 133 11.74 2.02 8.08
CA LEU A 133 10.77 1.29 8.89
C LEU A 133 11.01 1.64 10.37
N THR A 134 9.97 2.10 11.05
CA THR A 134 10.08 2.53 12.44
C THR A 134 8.82 2.25 13.26
N ASP A 135 8.98 2.08 14.56
CA ASP A 135 7.93 2.03 15.57
C ASP A 135 7.95 3.27 16.48
N ASP A 136 8.64 4.33 16.07
CA ASP A 136 8.61 5.60 16.78
C ASP A 136 7.18 6.14 16.77
N PRO A 137 6.55 6.34 17.95
CA PRO A 137 5.14 6.69 18.03
C PRO A 137 4.81 8.05 17.42
N GLU A 138 5.73 8.99 17.49
CA GLU A 138 5.55 10.34 16.90
C GLU A 138 5.55 10.25 15.38
N ILE A 139 6.48 9.50 14.78
CA ILE A 139 6.54 9.30 13.33
C ILE A 139 5.32 8.51 12.83
N VAL A 140 4.90 7.49 13.57
CA VAL A 140 3.69 6.71 13.25
C VAL A 140 2.46 7.62 13.25
N GLU A 141 2.30 8.47 14.27
CA GLU A 141 1.20 9.41 14.38
C GLU A 141 1.19 10.42 13.22
N TYR A 142 2.33 11.03 12.90
CA TYR A 142 2.42 11.97 11.75
C TYR A 142 2.07 11.31 10.43
N ALA A 143 2.55 10.10 10.19
CA ALA A 143 2.24 9.36 8.97
C ALA A 143 0.74 9.02 8.87
N MET A 144 0.14 8.59 9.98
CA MET A 144 -1.30 8.29 10.04
C MET A 144 -2.13 9.55 9.85
N ASN A 145 -1.75 10.68 10.46
CA ASN A 145 -2.44 11.95 10.28
C ASN A 145 -2.39 12.42 8.81
N GLN A 146 -1.23 12.31 8.15
CA GLN A 146 -1.12 12.64 6.73
C GLN A 146 -1.99 11.73 5.86
N PHE A 147 -2.04 10.45 6.14
CA PHE A 147 -2.90 9.50 5.46
C PHE A 147 -4.39 9.85 5.64
N ASP A 148 -4.81 10.09 6.88
CA ASP A 148 -6.20 10.43 7.20
C ASP A 148 -6.66 11.76 6.59
N GLU A 149 -5.81 12.77 6.50
CA GLU A 149 -6.15 14.02 5.82
C GLU A 149 -6.55 13.81 4.36
N VAL A 150 -5.86 12.91 3.66
CA VAL A 150 -6.21 12.53 2.29
C VAL A 150 -7.45 11.64 2.28
N TRP A 151 -7.51 10.67 3.18
CA TRP A 151 -8.62 9.72 3.32
C TRP A 151 -9.95 10.42 3.54
N MET A 152 -9.96 11.42 4.41
CA MET A 152 -11.15 12.20 4.76
C MET A 152 -11.48 13.30 3.75
N GLY A 153 -10.71 13.44 2.69
CA GLY A 153 -10.96 14.45 1.67
C GLY A 153 -10.72 15.90 2.10
N LYS A 154 -9.87 16.14 3.12
CA LYS A 154 -9.60 17.48 3.65
C LYS A 154 -9.32 18.53 2.57
N PHE A 155 -8.64 18.13 1.50
CA PHE A 155 -8.22 19.02 0.41
C PHE A 155 -9.11 18.93 -0.83
N CYS A 156 -10.15 18.12 -0.85
CA CYS A 156 -10.94 17.85 -2.04
C CYS A 156 -11.75 19.08 -2.50
N LYS A 157 -12.30 19.86 -1.57
CA LYS A 157 -13.14 21.03 -1.86
C LYS A 157 -12.44 22.08 -2.73
N THR A 158 -11.14 22.30 -2.48
CA THR A 158 -10.30 23.30 -3.17
C THR A 158 -9.32 22.68 -4.14
N CYS A 159 -9.46 21.38 -4.44
CA CYS A 159 -8.54 20.66 -5.29
C CYS A 159 -8.67 21.10 -6.75
N LYS A 160 -7.57 21.60 -7.34
CA LYS A 160 -7.52 22.00 -8.75
C LYS A 160 -7.61 20.84 -9.75
N ARG A 161 -7.53 19.58 -9.27
CA ARG A 161 -7.68 18.36 -10.08
C ARG A 161 -9.04 17.71 -9.88
N ARG A 162 -9.98 18.35 -9.19
CA ARG A 162 -11.28 17.79 -8.84
C ARG A 162 -12.10 17.38 -10.08
N GLU A 163 -12.07 18.17 -11.13
CA GLU A 163 -12.79 17.89 -12.38
C GLU A 163 -12.29 16.63 -13.11
N PHE A 164 -11.02 16.25 -12.89
CA PHE A 164 -10.41 15.05 -13.47
C PHE A 164 -10.34 13.90 -12.48
N CYS A 165 -10.80 14.09 -11.25
CA CYS A 165 -10.73 13.09 -10.20
C CYS A 165 -11.86 12.07 -10.36
N PRO A 166 -11.58 10.77 -10.50
CA PRO A 166 -12.61 9.74 -10.62
C PRO A 166 -13.32 9.44 -9.29
N ASP A 167 -12.77 9.90 -8.16
CA ASP A 167 -13.28 9.60 -6.81
C ASP A 167 -13.23 10.85 -5.91
N PRO A 168 -13.95 11.94 -6.27
CA PRO A 168 -13.92 13.18 -5.48
C PRO A 168 -14.75 13.02 -4.21
N ILE A 169 -14.11 13.20 -3.07
CA ILE A 169 -14.78 13.22 -1.76
C ILE A 169 -15.51 14.56 -1.60
N ALA A 170 -16.74 14.50 -1.12
CA ALA A 170 -17.61 15.67 -0.95
C ALA A 170 -17.17 16.60 0.19
#